data_00dcf7ae52979b2cece2c8559a3b2051
#
_entry.id   00dcf7ae52979b2cece2c8559a3b2051
#
_cell.length_a   1.000
_cell.length_b   1.000
_cell.length_c   1.000
_cell.angle_alpha   90.00
_cell.angle_beta   90.00
_cell.angle_gamma   90.00
#
_symmetry.space_group_name_H-M   'P 1'
#
loop_
_entity.id
_entity.type
_entity.pdbx_description
1 polymer ?
#
loop_
_entity_poly.entity_id
_entity_poly.type
_entity_poly.pdbx_seq_one_letter_code
_entity_poly.pdbx_strand_id
1 'polypeptide(L)'
;MENGAPATGNAIMGSSIVTLLFIQVLLIVLNAVFASAELAVLSVNETKLERLAGQGNKRAKRLYKLTQEPAKFLSTIQIAITLSGFLGSAFAADGFSDPLVEWALGLGTTLSRQTLDTI
;
A
#
# COMPACT_ATOMS: atom_id res chain seq x y z
N MET A 1 26.02 25.14 -19.46
CA MET A 1 25.17 25.57 -18.39
C MET A 1 23.74 25.03 -18.53
N GLU A 2 23.07 25.36 -19.58
CA GLU A 2 21.73 24.83 -19.84
C GLU A 2 21.73 23.32 -20.12
N ASN A 3 22.84 22.82 -20.59
CA ASN A 3 22.97 21.42 -21.00
C ASN A 3 22.78 20.45 -19.82
N GLY A 4 23.19 20.86 -18.63
CA GLY A 4 23.03 20.01 -17.46
C GLY A 4 21.61 20.00 -16.89
N ALA A 5 20.86 21.07 -17.08
CA ALA A 5 19.55 21.23 -16.47
C ALA A 5 18.52 20.22 -16.95
N PRO A 6 18.33 19.98 -18.28
CA PRO A 6 17.39 18.95 -18.73
C PRO A 6 17.76 17.55 -18.31
N ALA A 7 19.04 17.21 -18.40
CA ALA A 7 19.53 15.90 -17.97
C ALA A 7 19.35 15.70 -16.48
N THR A 8 19.63 16.73 -15.68
CA THR A 8 19.45 16.69 -14.23
C THR A 8 17.98 16.56 -13.88
N GLY A 9 17.11 17.29 -14.54
CA GLY A 9 15.67 17.22 -14.33
C GLY A 9 15.11 15.83 -14.61
N ASN A 10 15.50 15.23 -15.72
CA ASN A 10 15.07 13.89 -16.09
C ASN A 10 15.58 12.84 -15.10
N ALA A 11 16.82 12.97 -14.66
CA ALA A 11 17.40 12.06 -13.66
C ALA A 11 16.69 12.18 -12.32
N ILE A 12 16.38 13.41 -11.90
CA ILE A 12 15.65 13.66 -10.65
C ILE A 12 14.23 13.09 -10.74
N MET A 13 13.56 13.31 -11.86
CA MET A 13 12.21 12.77 -12.08
C MET A 13 12.22 11.24 -12.08
N GLY A 14 13.18 10.63 -12.75
CA GLY A 14 13.35 9.17 -12.73
C GLY A 14 13.61 8.64 -11.35
N SER A 15 14.50 9.28 -10.59
CA SER A 15 14.78 8.90 -9.19
C SER A 15 13.55 9.06 -8.31
N SER A 16 12.80 10.14 -8.50
CA SER A 16 11.57 10.39 -7.73
C SER A 16 10.52 9.33 -8.02
N ILE A 17 10.34 8.94 -9.28
CA ILE A 17 9.38 7.90 -9.67
C ILE A 17 9.78 6.56 -9.07
N VAL A 18 11.06 6.21 -9.14
CA VAL A 18 11.57 4.96 -8.54
C VAL A 18 11.35 4.96 -7.02
N THR A 19 11.63 6.08 -6.37
CA THR A 19 11.41 6.23 -4.93
C THR A 19 9.94 6.08 -4.58
N LEU A 20 9.06 6.72 -5.35
CA LEU A 20 7.61 6.64 -5.15
C LEU A 20 7.10 5.22 -5.35
N LEU A 21 7.58 4.53 -6.37
CA LEU A 21 7.24 3.13 -6.62
C LEU A 21 7.69 2.24 -5.46
N PHE A 22 8.88 2.48 -4.95
CA PHE A 22 9.41 1.74 -3.80
C PHE A 22 8.55 1.96 -2.56
N ILE A 23 8.19 3.21 -2.27
CA ILE A 23 7.30 3.55 -1.17
C ILE A 23 5.94 2.90 -1.35
N GLN A 24 5.42 2.92 -2.57
CA GLN A 24 4.12 2.32 -2.88
C GLN A 24 4.13 0.81 -2.64
N VAL A 25 5.15 0.12 -3.11
CA VAL A 25 5.31 -1.31 -2.88
C VAL A 25 5.42 -1.61 -1.39
N LEU A 26 6.20 -0.80 -0.66
CA LEU A 26 6.35 -0.94 0.79
C LEU A 26 4.99 -0.81 1.50
N LEU A 27 4.19 0.19 1.14
CA LEU A 27 2.87 0.41 1.73
C LEU A 27 1.91 -0.75 1.40
N ILE A 28 1.97 -1.27 0.17
CA ILE A 28 1.16 -2.43 -0.23
C ILE A 28 1.56 -3.66 0.60
N VAL A 29 2.84 -3.89 0.78
CA VAL A 29 3.35 -5.01 1.58
C VAL A 29 2.91 -4.88 3.04
N LEU A 30 3.03 -3.68 3.62
CA LEU A 30 2.56 -3.42 4.98
C LEU A 30 1.06 -3.71 5.12
N ASN A 31 0.28 -3.23 4.16
CA ASN A 31 -1.16 -3.47 4.14
C ASN A 31 -1.47 -4.97 4.07
N ALA A 32 -0.75 -5.69 3.24
CA ALA A 32 -0.90 -7.15 3.10
C ALA A 32 -0.53 -7.88 4.39
N VAL A 33 0.54 -7.44 5.06
CA VAL A 33 0.96 -8.03 6.35
C VAL A 33 -0.12 -7.83 7.41
N PHE A 34 -0.66 -6.62 7.53
CA PHE A 34 -1.72 -6.33 8.49
C PHE A 34 -2.99 -7.14 8.18
N ALA A 35 -3.38 -7.22 6.92
CA ALA A 35 -4.55 -8.01 6.51
C ALA A 35 -4.35 -9.49 6.80
N SER A 36 -3.14 -10.01 6.56
CA SER A 36 -2.80 -11.40 6.86
C SER A 36 -2.82 -11.68 8.36
N ALA A 37 -2.30 -10.74 9.15
CA ALA A 37 -2.31 -10.84 10.61
C ALA A 37 -3.74 -10.87 11.16
N GLU A 38 -4.61 -10.01 10.63
CA GLU A 38 -6.02 -9.99 10.99
C GLU A 38 -6.67 -11.34 10.75
N LEU A 39 -6.50 -11.86 9.56
CA LEU A 39 -7.07 -13.16 9.17
C LEU A 39 -6.47 -14.29 10.02
N ALA A 40 -5.19 -14.26 10.27
CA ALA A 40 -4.51 -15.26 11.10
C ALA A 40 -5.05 -15.30 12.50
N VAL A 41 -5.26 -14.15 13.14
CA VAL A 41 -5.79 -14.07 14.51
C VAL A 41 -7.25 -14.54 14.54
N LEU A 42 -8.05 -14.16 13.55
CA LEU A 42 -9.45 -14.62 13.48
C LEU A 42 -9.56 -16.12 13.23
N SER A 43 -8.56 -16.73 12.60
CA SER A 43 -8.55 -18.15 12.25
C SER A 43 -7.92 -19.04 13.33
N VAL A 44 -7.40 -18.46 14.40
CA VAL A 44 -6.70 -19.21 15.45
C VAL A 44 -7.68 -20.06 16.26
N ASN A 45 -7.25 -21.29 16.57
CA ASN A 45 -7.97 -22.16 17.48
C ASN A 45 -7.73 -21.71 18.93
N GLU A 46 -8.73 -21.08 19.53
CA GLU A 46 -8.63 -20.53 20.89
C GLU A 46 -8.32 -21.58 21.93
N THR A 47 -8.92 -22.75 21.81
CA THR A 47 -8.73 -23.85 22.77
C THR A 47 -7.28 -24.31 22.81
N LYS A 48 -6.68 -24.49 21.62
CA LYS A 48 -5.28 -24.89 21.52
C LYS A 48 -4.35 -23.80 22.05
N LEU A 49 -4.67 -22.55 21.74
CA LEU A 49 -3.91 -21.38 22.16
C LEU A 49 -3.95 -21.23 23.69
N GLU A 50 -5.12 -21.40 24.30
CA GLU A 50 -5.31 -21.36 25.75
C GLU A 50 -4.47 -22.43 26.43
N ARG A 51 -4.45 -23.63 25.88
CA ARG A 51 -3.65 -24.72 26.40
C ARG A 51 -2.15 -24.42 26.35
N LEU A 52 -1.68 -23.91 25.22
CA LEU A 52 -0.27 -23.53 25.05
C LEU A 52 0.12 -22.38 25.98
N ALA A 53 -0.77 -21.42 26.19
CA ALA A 53 -0.56 -20.30 27.11
C ALA A 53 -0.45 -20.82 28.54
N GLY A 54 -1.29 -21.80 28.92
CA GLY A 54 -1.25 -22.44 30.24
C GLY A 54 0.03 -23.22 30.47
N GLN A 55 0.69 -23.70 29.42
CA GLN A 55 1.96 -24.41 29.52
C GLN A 55 3.18 -23.48 29.65
N GLY A 56 2.97 -22.17 29.67
CA GLY A 56 4.04 -21.20 29.88
C GLY A 56 4.63 -20.62 28.60
N ASN A 57 4.06 -20.90 27.42
CA ASN A 57 4.52 -20.32 26.17
C ASN A 57 4.18 -18.83 26.13
N LYS A 58 5.20 -17.98 26.15
CA LYS A 58 5.04 -16.52 26.18
C LYS A 58 4.34 -15.97 24.93
N ARG A 59 4.68 -16.52 23.77
CA ARG A 59 4.06 -16.10 22.50
C ARG A 59 2.58 -16.47 22.48
N ALA A 60 2.25 -17.66 22.95
CA ALA A 60 0.87 -18.13 23.05
C ALA A 60 0.06 -17.27 24.02
N LYS A 61 0.66 -16.88 25.15
CA LYS A 61 0.02 -15.97 26.12
C LYS A 61 -0.32 -14.61 25.49
N ARG A 62 0.60 -14.03 24.75
CA ARG A 62 0.40 -12.75 24.07
C ARG A 62 -0.71 -12.85 23.03
N LEU A 63 -0.67 -13.89 22.22
CA LEU A 63 -1.66 -14.12 21.17
C LEU A 63 -3.04 -14.40 21.78
N TYR A 64 -3.09 -15.21 22.83
CA TYR A 64 -4.32 -15.49 23.56
C TYR A 64 -4.95 -14.22 24.11
N LYS A 65 -4.13 -13.33 24.68
CA LYS A 65 -4.59 -12.04 25.19
C LYS A 65 -5.23 -11.19 24.08
N LEU A 66 -4.65 -11.21 22.88
CA LEU A 66 -5.22 -10.52 21.74
C LEU A 66 -6.59 -11.09 21.35
N THR A 67 -6.76 -12.41 21.41
CA THR A 67 -8.03 -13.06 21.08
C THR A 67 -9.11 -12.81 22.13
N GLN A 68 -8.74 -12.48 23.36
CA GLN A 68 -9.70 -12.15 24.42
C GLN A 68 -10.33 -10.77 24.25
N GLU A 69 -9.65 -9.86 23.56
CA GLU A 69 -10.16 -8.53 23.26
C GLU A 69 -10.17 -8.30 21.73
N PRO A 70 -11.00 -9.06 21.01
CA PRO A 70 -10.96 -9.01 19.54
C PRO A 70 -11.32 -7.64 18.99
N ALA A 71 -12.25 -6.92 19.61
CA ALA A 71 -12.65 -5.60 19.16
C ALA A 71 -11.50 -4.61 19.19
N LYS A 72 -10.68 -4.65 20.24
CA LYS A 72 -9.51 -3.78 20.39
C LYS A 72 -8.45 -4.07 19.32
N PHE A 73 -8.15 -5.35 19.12
CA PHE A 73 -7.21 -5.80 18.11
C PHE A 73 -7.68 -5.42 16.70
N LEU A 74 -8.93 -5.74 16.38
CA LEU A 74 -9.51 -5.45 15.06
C LEU A 74 -9.54 -3.95 14.77
N SER A 75 -9.89 -3.13 15.77
CA SER A 75 -9.89 -1.68 15.61
C SER A 75 -8.51 -1.14 15.30
N THR A 76 -7.48 -1.63 16.00
CA THR A 76 -6.09 -1.21 15.78
C THR A 76 -5.63 -1.60 14.39
N ILE A 77 -5.90 -2.83 13.97
CA ILE A 77 -5.53 -3.33 12.64
C ILE A 77 -6.27 -2.56 11.55
N GLN A 78 -7.55 -2.28 11.75
CA GLN A 78 -8.34 -1.51 10.78
C GLN A 78 -7.81 -0.09 10.61
N ILE A 79 -7.42 0.56 11.69
CA ILE A 79 -6.78 1.87 11.62
C ILE A 79 -5.48 1.78 10.81
N ALA A 80 -4.66 0.77 11.09
CA ALA A 80 -3.39 0.58 10.38
C ALA A 80 -3.61 0.31 8.89
N ILE A 81 -4.55 -0.54 8.54
CA ILE A 81 -4.88 -0.87 7.14
C ILE A 81 -5.42 0.37 6.42
N THR A 82 -6.35 1.08 7.04
CA THR A 82 -6.96 2.29 6.48
C THR A 82 -5.91 3.37 6.26
N LEU A 83 -5.06 3.59 7.26
CA LEU A 83 -4.01 4.60 7.17
C LEU A 83 -2.99 4.26 6.08
N SER A 84 -2.56 3.00 6.02
CA SER A 84 -1.63 2.53 4.98
C SER A 84 -2.24 2.69 3.58
N GLY A 85 -3.50 2.32 3.41
CA GLY A 85 -4.20 2.47 2.15
C GLY A 85 -4.37 3.94 1.75
N PHE A 86 -4.70 4.78 2.73
CA PHE A 86 -4.87 6.21 2.50
C PHE A 86 -3.55 6.86 2.10
N LEU A 87 -2.48 6.55 2.80
CA LEU A 87 -1.14 7.04 2.48
C LEU A 87 -0.70 6.56 1.09
N GLY A 88 -0.95 5.30 0.78
CA GLY A 88 -0.66 4.75 -0.55
C GLY A 88 -1.39 5.48 -1.65
N SER A 89 -2.68 5.76 -1.44
CA SER A 89 -3.49 6.51 -2.40
C SER A 89 -3.01 7.95 -2.55
N ALA A 90 -2.66 8.59 -1.44
CA ALA A 90 -2.17 9.96 -1.45
C ALA A 90 -0.83 10.07 -2.20
N PHE A 91 0.10 9.18 -1.92
CA PHE A 91 1.39 9.15 -2.63
C PHE A 91 1.21 8.83 -4.10
N ALA A 92 0.30 7.92 -4.43
CA ALA A 92 0.02 7.59 -5.83
C ALA A 92 -0.58 8.79 -6.58
N ALA A 93 -1.50 9.49 -5.95
CA ALA A 93 -2.12 10.68 -6.55
C ALA A 93 -1.09 11.78 -6.80
N ASP A 94 -0.24 12.05 -5.81
CA ASP A 94 0.80 13.09 -5.92
C ASP A 94 1.90 12.73 -6.92
N GLY A 95 2.36 11.47 -6.87
CA GLY A 95 3.53 11.04 -7.63
C GLY A 95 3.24 10.63 -9.05
N PHE A 96 2.06 10.08 -9.30
CA PHE A 96 1.72 9.48 -10.60
C PHE A 96 0.65 10.26 -11.36
N SER A 97 0.12 11.34 -10.79
CA SER A 97 -0.92 12.12 -11.46
C SER A 97 -0.42 12.76 -12.76
N ASP A 98 0.74 13.40 -12.73
CA ASP A 98 1.30 14.06 -13.90
C ASP A 98 1.64 13.09 -15.03
N PRO A 99 2.40 12.01 -14.80
CA PRO A 99 2.63 11.00 -15.83
C PRO A 99 1.34 10.38 -16.37
N LEU A 100 0.36 10.15 -15.49
CA LEU A 100 -0.92 9.57 -15.89
C LEU A 100 -1.71 10.53 -16.76
N VAL A 101 -1.73 11.83 -16.43
CA VAL A 101 -2.39 12.86 -17.20
C VAL A 101 -1.75 12.98 -18.59
N GLU A 102 -0.42 13.00 -18.64
CA GLU A 102 0.31 13.05 -19.91
C GLU A 102 -0.02 11.86 -20.81
N TRP A 103 -0.06 10.67 -20.22
CA TRP A 103 -0.42 9.45 -20.94
C TRP A 103 -1.85 9.51 -21.44
N ALA A 104 -2.78 9.96 -20.61
CA ALA A 104 -4.20 10.07 -20.96
C ALA A 104 -4.41 11.11 -22.06
N LEU A 105 -3.72 12.25 -21.98
CA LEU A 105 -3.79 13.28 -23.00
C LEU A 105 -3.21 12.79 -24.33
N GLY A 106 -2.13 12.02 -24.28
CA GLY A 106 -1.56 11.39 -25.48
C GLY A 106 -2.55 10.46 -26.18
N LEU A 107 -3.23 9.63 -25.41
CA LEU A 107 -4.28 8.73 -25.91
C LEU A 107 -5.47 9.51 -26.47
N GLY A 108 -5.91 10.53 -25.74
CA GLY A 108 -7.03 11.36 -26.16
C GLY A 108 -6.76 12.07 -27.48
N THR A 109 -5.55 12.60 -27.66
CA THR A 109 -5.14 13.24 -28.89
C THR A 109 -5.13 12.26 -30.05
N THR A 110 -4.61 11.07 -29.85
CA THR A 110 -4.57 10.02 -30.89
C THR A 110 -5.98 9.60 -31.29
N LEU A 111 -6.84 9.36 -30.31
CA LEU A 111 -8.23 8.98 -30.56
C LEU A 111 -9.00 10.08 -31.27
N SER A 112 -8.77 11.33 -30.87
CA SER A 112 -9.41 12.48 -31.52
C SER A 112 -9.02 12.61 -32.99
N ARG A 113 -7.75 12.41 -33.33
CA ARG A 113 -7.28 12.41 -34.69
C ARG A 113 -7.92 11.31 -35.53
N GLN A 114 -7.95 10.08 -34.97
CA GLN A 114 -8.59 8.95 -35.65
C GLN A 114 -10.08 9.21 -35.89
N THR A 115 -10.75 9.81 -34.94
CA THR A 115 -12.15 10.14 -35.05
C THR A 115 -12.38 11.18 -36.15
N LEU A 116 -11.54 12.19 -36.18
CA LEU A 116 -11.61 13.25 -37.23
C LEU A 116 -11.32 12.70 -38.61
N ASP A 117 -10.35 11.81 -38.73
CA ASP A 117 -10.01 11.19 -40.00
C ASP A 117 -11.12 10.27 -40.53
N THR A 118 -11.88 9.67 -39.62
CA THR A 118 -13.00 8.80 -39.97
C THR A 118 -14.23 9.60 -40.42
N ILE A 119 -14.40 10.79 -39.90
CA ILE A 119 -15.48 11.70 -40.26
C ILE A 119 -15.12 12.50 -41.54
#